data_fa2f920ab2144e3a29e03dbbfcd82865
#
_entry.id   fa2f920ab2144e3a29e03dbbfcd82865
#
_cell.length_a   1.000
_cell.length_b   1.000
_cell.length_c   1.000
_cell.angle_alpha   90.00
_cell.angle_beta   90.00
_cell.angle_gamma   90.00
#
_symmetry.space_group_name_H-M   'P 1'
#
loop_
_entity.id
_entity.type
_entity.pdbx_description
1 polymer ?
#
loop_
_entity_poly.entity_id
_entity_poly.type
_entity_poly.pdbx_seq_one_letter_code
_entity_poly.pdbx_strand_id
1 'polypeptide(L)'
;LVWTMNGESLQCDNELSYIFEAEAVGRYTITATASNEDGEHSDSVHIEVVRAEDMPVVWEFELEAYHTVVGRKLRISPSTISNVDDVSYTWQIDDNESVAGEASFTFVAEAQGEYSVVATATTERDGQQITLTRKFVVTVYEEGAFYRPQSETSTAEWNKVFDYTPAPGQFINELKTGGFDGTQTTMEAAIAYAEKRMRDENWVSLGGFGGYIVVGFDHSIANSGDYDFGVKGNSFNGSSEPGIVWVMQDENGNGEPDDTWYELAGSETGKASTIQNYAVTYYRPSGAGMPVQWTDNLGNHGEVDYLKQFHRQEYYYPLWIEEDSYTLTGTCLEPRNYDASGNGSYWVNDKYDW
;
A
#
# COMPACT_ATOMS: atom_id res chain seq x y z
N LEU A 1 12.44 -27.29 5.86
CA LEU A 1 11.42 -26.92 4.88
C LEU A 1 11.58 -27.79 3.64
N VAL A 2 10.51 -28.37 3.16
CA VAL A 2 10.51 -29.22 1.96
C VAL A 2 9.48 -28.68 0.98
N TRP A 3 9.87 -28.57 -0.28
CA TRP A 3 8.96 -28.16 -1.35
C TRP A 3 8.60 -29.36 -2.21
N THR A 4 7.34 -29.46 -2.60
CA THR A 4 6.87 -30.47 -3.55
C THR A 4 6.10 -29.81 -4.69
N MET A 5 6.17 -30.36 -5.89
CA MET A 5 5.35 -29.99 -7.02
C MET A 5 4.53 -31.21 -7.48
N ASN A 6 3.23 -31.11 -7.45
CA ASN A 6 2.30 -32.21 -7.75
C ASN A 6 2.57 -33.48 -6.92
N GLY A 7 3.10 -33.31 -5.69
CA GLY A 7 3.46 -34.39 -4.80
C GLY A 7 4.88 -34.96 -5.00
N GLU A 8 5.63 -34.50 -6.00
CA GLU A 8 7.01 -34.88 -6.19
C GLU A 8 7.94 -33.90 -5.50
N SER A 9 8.95 -34.39 -4.76
CA SER A 9 9.88 -33.55 -4.02
C SER A 9 10.80 -32.75 -4.97
N LEU A 10 10.95 -31.46 -4.68
CA LEU A 10 11.87 -30.56 -5.36
C LEU A 10 13.21 -30.53 -4.63
N GLN A 11 14.32 -30.40 -5.38
CA GLN A 11 15.66 -30.34 -4.79
C GLN A 11 16.02 -28.91 -4.35
N CYS A 12 15.24 -28.35 -3.44
CA CYS A 12 15.44 -27.03 -2.85
C CYS A 12 15.22 -27.06 -1.34
N ASP A 13 15.83 -28.05 -0.68
CA ASP A 13 15.68 -28.27 0.76
C ASP A 13 16.16 -27.05 1.56
N ASN A 14 15.33 -26.62 2.50
CA ASN A 14 15.50 -25.47 3.40
C ASN A 14 15.54 -24.07 2.72
N GLU A 15 15.28 -23.95 1.43
CA GLU A 15 15.06 -22.66 0.80
C GLU A 15 13.72 -22.06 1.27
N LEU A 16 13.72 -20.78 1.64
CA LEU A 16 12.51 -20.08 2.10
C LEU A 16 11.57 -19.67 0.97
N SER A 17 12.05 -19.72 -0.27
CA SER A 17 11.28 -19.45 -1.48
C SER A 17 11.56 -20.46 -2.56
N TYR A 18 10.60 -20.64 -3.44
CA TYR A 18 10.74 -21.47 -4.63
C TYR A 18 10.29 -20.66 -5.86
N ILE A 19 11.17 -20.54 -6.86
CA ILE A 19 10.83 -19.93 -8.14
C ILE A 19 10.24 -21.02 -9.03
N PHE A 20 8.95 -20.89 -9.32
CA PHE A 20 8.24 -21.80 -10.21
C PHE A 20 8.47 -21.41 -11.68
N GLU A 21 8.99 -22.35 -12.46
CA GLU A 21 9.09 -22.26 -13.91
C GLU A 21 8.32 -23.43 -14.53
N ALA A 22 7.31 -23.10 -15.34
CA ALA A 22 6.50 -24.12 -16.00
C ALA A 22 7.12 -24.58 -17.31
N GLU A 23 7.31 -25.88 -17.47
CA GLU A 23 7.76 -26.48 -18.72
C GLU A 23 6.61 -26.74 -19.73
N ALA A 24 5.38 -26.80 -19.24
CA ALA A 24 4.20 -27.07 -20.06
C ALA A 24 2.95 -26.42 -19.48
N VAL A 25 1.93 -26.24 -20.33
CA VAL A 25 0.58 -25.86 -19.89
C VAL A 25 -0.01 -26.96 -19.01
N GLY A 26 -0.73 -26.60 -17.96
CA GLY A 26 -1.32 -27.54 -17.03
C GLY A 26 -1.60 -26.95 -15.66
N ARG A 27 -2.08 -27.81 -14.76
CA ARG A 27 -2.29 -27.44 -13.36
C ARG A 27 -1.15 -27.98 -12.51
N TYR A 28 -0.63 -27.12 -11.68
CA TYR A 28 0.45 -27.41 -10.74
C TYR A 28 -0.01 -27.11 -9.33
N THR A 29 0.37 -27.99 -8.42
CA THR A 29 0.18 -27.73 -6.98
C THR A 29 1.58 -27.69 -6.35
N ILE A 30 1.95 -26.53 -5.84
CA ILE A 30 3.20 -26.35 -5.10
C ILE A 30 2.85 -26.39 -3.62
N THR A 31 3.52 -27.26 -2.87
CA THR A 31 3.31 -27.40 -1.43
C THR A 31 4.63 -27.16 -0.71
N ALA A 32 4.60 -26.25 0.28
CA ALA A 32 5.66 -26.06 1.24
C ALA A 32 5.30 -26.79 2.54
N THR A 33 6.22 -27.60 3.05
CA THR A 33 6.06 -28.30 4.32
C THR A 33 7.20 -27.93 5.25
N ALA A 34 6.86 -27.28 6.38
CA ALA A 34 7.79 -26.99 7.45
C ALA A 34 7.61 -28.01 8.58
N SER A 35 8.71 -28.55 9.07
CA SER A 35 8.70 -29.50 10.19
C SER A 35 9.80 -29.19 11.21
N ASN A 36 9.53 -29.42 12.48
CA ASN A 36 10.46 -29.36 13.61
C ASN A 36 10.14 -30.46 14.62
N GLU A 37 10.75 -30.39 15.81
CA GLU A 37 10.53 -31.36 16.88
C GLU A 37 9.10 -31.36 17.43
N ASP A 38 8.36 -30.25 17.27
CA ASP A 38 7.01 -30.06 17.77
C ASP A 38 5.91 -30.48 16.79
N GLY A 39 6.24 -30.63 15.48
CA GLY A 39 5.27 -31.04 14.48
C GLY A 39 5.60 -30.64 13.05
N GLU A 40 4.59 -30.75 12.21
CA GLU A 40 4.66 -30.47 10.79
C GLU A 40 3.45 -29.61 10.37
N HIS A 41 3.70 -28.62 9.51
CA HIS A 41 2.67 -27.81 8.88
C HIS A 41 2.94 -27.67 7.39
N SER A 42 1.88 -27.76 6.58
CA SER A 42 1.98 -27.63 5.12
C SER A 42 0.97 -26.62 4.60
N ASP A 43 1.37 -25.86 3.61
CA ASP A 43 0.48 -25.02 2.83
C ASP A 43 0.71 -25.21 1.33
N SER A 44 -0.31 -24.94 0.49
CA SER A 44 -0.28 -25.24 -0.92
C SER A 44 -0.87 -24.11 -1.75
N VAL A 45 -0.21 -23.81 -2.87
CA VAL A 45 -0.72 -22.91 -3.91
C VAL A 45 -1.03 -23.72 -5.17
N HIS A 46 -2.14 -23.39 -5.83
CA HIS A 46 -2.55 -23.99 -7.10
C HIS A 46 -2.30 -22.99 -8.23
N ILE A 47 -1.53 -23.41 -9.22
CA ILE A 47 -1.14 -22.61 -10.37
C ILE A 47 -1.70 -23.28 -11.62
N GLU A 48 -2.44 -22.52 -12.42
CA GLU A 48 -2.87 -22.94 -13.75
C GLU A 48 -2.00 -22.22 -14.79
N VAL A 49 -1.20 -23.01 -15.50
CA VAL A 49 -0.34 -22.52 -16.59
C VAL A 49 -1.11 -22.70 -17.89
N VAL A 50 -1.34 -21.61 -18.57
CA VAL A 50 -2.02 -21.56 -19.86
C VAL A 50 -1.12 -20.91 -20.89
N ARG A 51 -1.41 -21.08 -22.18
CA ARG A 51 -0.71 -20.33 -23.22
C ARG A 51 -1.05 -18.84 -23.12
N ALA A 52 -0.21 -17.97 -23.66
CA ALA A 52 -0.46 -16.53 -23.63
C ALA A 52 -1.79 -16.16 -24.29
N GLU A 53 -2.13 -16.85 -25.39
CA GLU A 53 -3.42 -16.70 -26.07
C GLU A 53 -4.64 -17.16 -25.26
N ASP A 54 -4.44 -18.04 -24.27
CA ASP A 54 -5.51 -18.57 -23.40
C ASP A 54 -5.62 -17.83 -22.06
N MET A 55 -4.74 -16.84 -21.81
CA MET A 55 -4.80 -16.06 -20.57
C MET A 55 -6.16 -15.40 -20.38
N PRO A 56 -6.77 -15.43 -19.19
CA PRO A 56 -8.05 -14.79 -18.96
C PRO A 56 -7.98 -13.29 -19.24
N VAL A 57 -9.05 -12.74 -19.79
CA VAL A 57 -9.19 -11.28 -19.90
C VAL A 57 -9.57 -10.76 -18.52
N VAL A 58 -8.76 -9.88 -17.96
CA VAL A 58 -8.96 -9.31 -16.62
C VAL A 58 -9.14 -7.79 -16.76
N TRP A 59 -10.14 -7.27 -16.09
CA TRP A 59 -10.41 -5.84 -15.96
C TRP A 59 -11.15 -5.63 -14.64
N GLU A 60 -10.41 -5.40 -13.57
CA GLU A 60 -10.91 -5.35 -12.20
C GLU A 60 -10.73 -3.97 -11.58
N PHE A 61 -11.58 -3.66 -10.63
CA PHE A 61 -11.61 -2.40 -9.90
C PHE A 61 -11.68 -2.70 -8.40
N GLU A 62 -11.01 -1.90 -7.60
CA GLU A 62 -11.01 -2.04 -6.13
C GLU A 62 -12.34 -1.59 -5.51
N LEU A 63 -12.99 -0.59 -6.11
CA LEU A 63 -14.21 0.01 -5.58
C LEU A 63 -15.39 -0.22 -6.54
N GLU A 64 -16.56 -0.44 -5.97
CA GLU A 64 -17.85 -0.47 -6.66
C GLU A 64 -18.68 0.79 -6.38
N ALA A 65 -18.31 1.57 -5.36
CA ALA A 65 -18.96 2.82 -4.98
C ALA A 65 -17.95 3.96 -4.88
N TYR A 66 -18.32 5.12 -5.37
CA TYR A 66 -17.51 6.33 -5.38
C TYR A 66 -18.32 7.52 -4.87
N HIS A 67 -17.63 8.50 -4.30
CA HIS A 67 -18.20 9.74 -3.80
C HIS A 67 -17.51 10.93 -4.46
N THR A 68 -18.26 11.94 -4.83
CA THR A 68 -17.74 13.19 -5.40
C THR A 68 -18.71 14.34 -5.16
N VAL A 69 -18.34 15.54 -5.56
CA VAL A 69 -19.22 16.73 -5.53
C VAL A 69 -19.50 17.23 -6.93
N VAL A 70 -20.57 18.01 -7.06
CA VAL A 70 -20.97 18.63 -8.33
C VAL A 70 -19.80 19.36 -8.99
N GLY A 71 -19.60 19.11 -10.29
CA GLY A 71 -18.57 19.73 -11.12
C GLY A 71 -17.16 19.19 -10.95
N ARG A 72 -16.90 18.34 -9.96
CA ARG A 72 -15.57 17.71 -9.74
C ARG A 72 -15.37 16.52 -10.67
N LYS A 73 -14.17 16.40 -11.21
CA LYS A 73 -13.76 15.25 -12.02
C LYS A 73 -13.41 14.09 -11.11
N LEU A 74 -14.08 12.96 -11.26
CA LEU A 74 -13.78 11.69 -10.63
C LEU A 74 -13.23 10.74 -11.68
N ARG A 75 -12.04 10.16 -11.45
CA ARG A 75 -11.47 9.15 -12.34
C ARG A 75 -11.78 7.76 -11.80
N ILE A 76 -12.47 6.95 -12.60
CA ILE A 76 -12.71 5.53 -12.34
C ILE A 76 -11.69 4.75 -13.16
N SER A 77 -10.77 4.05 -12.49
CA SER A 77 -9.66 3.33 -13.12
C SER A 77 -9.61 1.89 -12.64
N PRO A 78 -9.26 0.94 -13.53
CA PRO A 78 -9.05 -0.44 -13.09
C PRO A 78 -7.81 -0.54 -12.18
N SER A 79 -7.88 -1.43 -11.20
CA SER A 79 -6.74 -1.84 -10.37
C SER A 79 -5.89 -2.91 -11.06
N THR A 80 -6.56 -3.76 -11.84
CA THR A 80 -5.90 -4.82 -12.60
C THR A 80 -6.48 -4.89 -14.02
N ILE A 81 -5.60 -4.95 -15.00
CA ILE A 81 -5.96 -5.10 -16.41
C ILE A 81 -5.02 -6.11 -17.06
N SER A 82 -5.58 -7.06 -17.80
CA SER A 82 -4.76 -7.98 -18.60
C SER A 82 -4.22 -7.29 -19.83
N ASN A 83 -3.00 -7.66 -20.23
CA ASN A 83 -2.38 -7.19 -21.46
C ASN A 83 -2.98 -7.98 -22.66
N VAL A 84 -4.16 -7.54 -23.11
CA VAL A 84 -4.88 -8.09 -24.27
C VAL A 84 -5.01 -7.00 -25.31
N ASP A 85 -4.61 -7.30 -26.54
CA ASP A 85 -4.75 -6.40 -27.66
C ASP A 85 -6.22 -6.29 -28.10
N ASP A 86 -6.58 -5.21 -28.79
CA ASP A 86 -7.89 -4.99 -29.42
C ASP A 86 -9.09 -5.06 -28.46
N VAL A 87 -8.96 -4.48 -27.25
CA VAL A 87 -10.10 -4.30 -26.34
C VAL A 87 -10.79 -2.96 -26.62
N SER A 88 -12.09 -3.01 -26.85
CA SER A 88 -12.93 -1.82 -26.92
C SER A 88 -13.67 -1.60 -25.60
N TYR A 89 -13.70 -0.35 -25.17
CA TYR A 89 -14.33 0.04 -23.89
C TYR A 89 -15.50 0.98 -24.17
N THR A 90 -16.61 0.77 -23.44
CA THR A 90 -17.75 1.69 -23.43
C THR A 90 -18.19 1.98 -22.01
N TRP A 91 -18.70 3.18 -21.79
CA TRP A 91 -19.18 3.66 -20.50
C TRP A 91 -20.59 4.23 -20.66
N GLN A 92 -21.46 3.90 -19.72
CA GLN A 92 -22.84 4.37 -19.69
C GLN A 92 -23.14 4.94 -18.31
N ILE A 93 -23.73 6.12 -18.26
CA ILE A 93 -24.21 6.76 -17.03
C ILE A 93 -25.74 6.71 -17.05
N ASP A 94 -26.32 6.08 -16.03
CA ASP A 94 -27.76 5.83 -15.92
C ASP A 94 -28.33 5.18 -17.18
N ASP A 95 -29.44 5.67 -17.67
CA ASP A 95 -30.11 5.20 -18.89
C ASP A 95 -29.64 5.96 -20.17
N ASN A 96 -28.54 6.74 -20.09
CA ASN A 96 -28.03 7.44 -21.26
C ASN A 96 -27.39 6.46 -22.26
N GLU A 97 -27.13 6.96 -23.46
CA GLU A 97 -26.41 6.16 -24.48
C GLU A 97 -24.98 5.87 -24.02
N SER A 98 -24.52 4.65 -24.30
CA SER A 98 -23.13 4.26 -24.04
C SER A 98 -22.18 5.03 -24.93
N VAL A 99 -21.10 5.54 -24.36
CA VAL A 99 -20.05 6.25 -25.09
C VAL A 99 -18.77 5.40 -25.15
N ALA A 100 -18.10 5.44 -26.30
CA ALA A 100 -16.79 4.81 -26.43
C ALA A 100 -15.76 5.55 -25.58
N GLY A 101 -14.83 4.82 -24.99
CA GLY A 101 -13.81 5.38 -24.11
C GLY A 101 -12.58 4.48 -24.00
N GLU A 102 -11.79 4.73 -22.99
CA GLU A 102 -10.60 3.97 -22.61
C GLU A 102 -10.92 3.04 -21.43
N ALA A 103 -9.92 2.27 -20.99
CA ALA A 103 -10.04 1.38 -19.82
C ALA A 103 -10.39 2.13 -18.52
N SER A 104 -10.07 3.43 -18.44
CA SER A 104 -10.44 4.34 -17.36
C SER A 104 -11.44 5.38 -17.85
N PHE A 105 -12.27 5.88 -16.95
CA PHE A 105 -13.28 6.88 -17.26
C PHE A 105 -13.20 8.09 -16.32
N THR A 106 -13.43 9.28 -16.86
CA THR A 106 -13.58 10.50 -16.05
C THR A 106 -15.06 10.87 -15.97
N PHE A 107 -15.62 10.67 -14.80
CA PHE A 107 -17.00 11.03 -14.47
C PHE A 107 -17.07 12.48 -13.99
N VAL A 108 -18.09 13.20 -14.42
CA VAL A 108 -18.47 14.54 -13.90
C VAL A 108 -19.99 14.63 -13.91
N ALA A 109 -20.57 15.15 -12.85
CA ALA A 109 -22.01 15.44 -12.77
C ALA A 109 -22.26 16.91 -12.53
N GLU A 110 -23.33 17.45 -13.12
CA GLU A 110 -23.78 18.85 -12.95
C GLU A 110 -24.82 19.01 -11.83
N ALA A 111 -25.32 17.92 -11.28
CA ALA A 111 -26.30 17.91 -10.21
C ALA A 111 -25.96 16.85 -9.16
N GLN A 112 -26.37 17.12 -7.90
CA GLN A 112 -26.31 16.12 -6.84
C GLN A 112 -27.27 14.94 -7.14
N GLY A 113 -26.92 13.76 -6.64
CA GLY A 113 -27.72 12.55 -6.80
C GLY A 113 -26.88 11.29 -6.80
N GLU A 114 -27.55 10.18 -6.97
CA GLU A 114 -26.90 8.87 -7.15
C GLU A 114 -26.94 8.52 -8.64
N TYR A 115 -25.80 8.17 -9.18
CA TYR A 115 -25.62 7.81 -10.59
C TYR A 115 -25.14 6.37 -10.70
N SER A 116 -25.74 5.63 -11.62
CA SER A 116 -25.25 4.30 -12.00
C SER A 116 -24.29 4.43 -13.16
N VAL A 117 -23.07 3.93 -13.02
CA VAL A 117 -22.10 3.90 -14.11
C VAL A 117 -21.85 2.45 -14.51
N VAL A 118 -22.09 2.11 -15.76
CA VAL A 118 -21.87 0.78 -16.32
C VAL A 118 -20.71 0.85 -17.31
N ALA A 119 -19.70 0.06 -17.05
CA ALA A 119 -18.50 -0.06 -17.88
C ALA A 119 -18.51 -1.43 -18.58
N THR A 120 -18.22 -1.44 -19.86
CA THR A 120 -18.15 -2.66 -20.67
C THR A 120 -16.86 -2.71 -21.46
N ALA A 121 -16.10 -3.79 -21.30
CA ALA A 121 -14.93 -4.11 -22.11
C ALA A 121 -15.28 -5.28 -23.04
N THR A 122 -14.99 -5.15 -24.33
CA THR A 122 -15.28 -6.18 -25.34
C THR A 122 -14.02 -6.44 -26.18
N THR A 123 -13.66 -7.70 -26.30
CA THR A 123 -12.60 -8.18 -27.19
C THR A 123 -13.05 -9.45 -27.92
N GLU A 124 -12.32 -9.87 -28.92
CA GLU A 124 -12.58 -11.11 -29.65
C GLU A 124 -11.36 -12.04 -29.51
N ARG A 125 -11.61 -13.30 -29.21
CA ARG A 125 -10.60 -14.35 -29.17
C ARG A 125 -11.11 -15.60 -29.85
N ASP A 126 -10.34 -16.12 -30.80
CA ASP A 126 -10.69 -17.35 -31.57
C ASP A 126 -12.08 -17.29 -32.21
N GLY A 127 -12.50 -16.11 -32.69
CA GLY A 127 -13.82 -15.88 -33.25
C GLY A 127 -14.95 -15.83 -32.22
N GLN A 128 -14.62 -15.80 -30.91
CA GLN A 128 -15.60 -15.64 -29.84
C GLN A 128 -15.45 -14.27 -29.18
N GLN A 129 -16.60 -13.58 -29.08
CA GLN A 129 -16.63 -12.31 -28.34
C GLN A 129 -16.61 -12.55 -26.85
N ILE A 130 -15.69 -11.88 -26.15
CA ILE A 130 -15.59 -11.83 -24.69
C ILE A 130 -16.06 -10.45 -24.25
N THR A 131 -17.00 -10.42 -23.31
CA THR A 131 -17.54 -9.18 -22.76
C THR A 131 -17.46 -9.20 -21.24
N LEU A 132 -16.79 -8.19 -20.66
CA LEU A 132 -16.72 -7.95 -19.22
C LEU A 132 -17.56 -6.71 -18.91
N THR A 133 -18.42 -6.80 -17.90
CA THR A 133 -19.23 -5.68 -17.44
C THR A 133 -18.93 -5.40 -15.97
N ARG A 134 -18.80 -4.12 -15.63
CA ARG A 134 -18.64 -3.62 -14.25
C ARG A 134 -19.71 -2.56 -14.02
N LYS A 135 -20.19 -2.50 -12.76
CA LYS A 135 -21.20 -1.52 -12.35
C LYS A 135 -20.69 -0.78 -11.15
N PHE A 136 -20.85 0.52 -11.18
CA PHE A 136 -20.45 1.42 -10.08
C PHE A 136 -21.62 2.29 -9.70
N VAL A 137 -21.66 2.66 -8.42
CA VAL A 137 -22.56 3.70 -7.91
C VAL A 137 -21.68 4.92 -7.62
N VAL A 138 -22.08 6.08 -8.15
CA VAL A 138 -21.41 7.34 -7.86
C VAL A 138 -22.38 8.25 -7.15
N THR A 139 -22.13 8.54 -5.87
CA THR A 139 -22.92 9.50 -5.11
C THR A 139 -22.29 10.89 -5.26
N VAL A 140 -23.09 11.84 -5.76
CA VAL A 140 -22.67 13.21 -6.00
C VAL A 140 -23.37 14.14 -5.00
N TYR A 141 -22.59 14.87 -4.26
CA TYR A 141 -23.06 15.81 -3.24
C TYR A 141 -22.99 17.25 -3.75
N GLU A 142 -23.60 18.18 -3.00
CA GLU A 142 -23.45 19.60 -3.27
C GLU A 142 -21.99 20.06 -3.09
N GLU A 143 -21.58 21.07 -3.82
CA GLU A 143 -20.27 21.69 -3.62
C GLU A 143 -20.10 22.14 -2.16
N GLY A 144 -18.99 21.75 -1.54
CA GLY A 144 -18.70 22.05 -0.13
C GLY A 144 -19.42 21.18 0.89
N ALA A 145 -20.16 20.13 0.48
CA ALA A 145 -20.89 19.24 1.40
C ALA A 145 -19.99 18.65 2.50
N PHE A 146 -18.72 18.35 2.18
CA PHE A 146 -17.75 17.79 3.11
C PHE A 146 -16.76 18.82 3.66
N TYR A 147 -16.96 20.10 3.36
CA TYR A 147 -16.09 21.15 3.83
C TYR A 147 -16.36 21.49 5.30
N ARG A 148 -15.32 21.39 6.12
CA ARG A 148 -15.34 21.81 7.53
C ARG A 148 -14.68 23.19 7.63
N PRO A 149 -15.43 24.24 7.92
CA PRO A 149 -14.88 25.59 8.01
C PRO A 149 -13.94 25.74 9.21
N GLN A 150 -13.00 26.65 9.12
CA GLN A 150 -12.19 27.07 10.25
C GLN A 150 -13.06 27.72 11.33
N SER A 151 -12.72 27.44 12.57
CA SER A 151 -13.26 28.12 13.76
C SER A 151 -12.25 29.14 14.30
N GLU A 152 -12.62 29.91 15.30
CA GLU A 152 -11.73 30.86 15.98
C GLU A 152 -10.55 30.14 16.70
N THR A 153 -10.68 28.85 16.97
CA THR A 153 -9.67 28.03 17.63
C THR A 153 -8.88 27.15 16.69
N SER A 154 -9.19 27.16 15.41
CA SER A 154 -8.48 26.36 14.40
C SER A 154 -7.05 26.85 14.22
N THR A 155 -6.14 25.91 14.00
CA THR A 155 -4.73 26.17 13.76
C THR A 155 -4.29 25.54 12.44
N ALA A 156 -3.17 25.98 11.88
CA ALA A 156 -2.58 25.38 10.70
C ALA A 156 -1.95 23.99 10.96
N GLU A 157 -1.87 23.60 12.23
CA GLU A 157 -1.25 22.35 12.63
C GLU A 157 -2.27 21.21 12.64
N TRP A 158 -1.77 19.99 12.46
CA TRP A 158 -2.55 18.78 12.72
C TRP A 158 -3.05 18.76 14.17
N ASN A 159 -4.20 18.15 14.42
CA ASN A 159 -4.81 18.17 15.76
C ASN A 159 -4.88 16.81 16.45
N LYS A 160 -4.85 15.70 15.72
CA LYS A 160 -5.01 14.34 16.26
C LYS A 160 -4.18 13.34 15.44
N VAL A 161 -3.63 12.33 16.10
CA VAL A 161 -3.13 11.10 15.47
C VAL A 161 -4.22 10.05 15.60
N PHE A 162 -4.63 9.47 14.47
CA PHE A 162 -5.64 8.42 14.42
C PHE A 162 -5.04 7.02 14.43
N ASP A 163 -3.92 6.85 13.75
CA ASP A 163 -3.24 5.56 13.62
C ASP A 163 -1.73 5.76 13.56
N TYR A 164 -1.00 4.83 14.14
CA TYR A 164 0.44 4.75 14.03
C TYR A 164 0.87 3.29 13.88
N THR A 165 1.02 2.87 12.64
CA THR A 165 1.38 1.50 12.25
C THR A 165 2.69 1.50 11.46
N PRO A 166 3.85 1.60 12.13
CA PRO A 166 5.13 1.55 11.44
C PRO A 166 5.47 0.13 10.99
N ALA A 167 6.28 0.03 9.96
CA ALA A 167 6.98 -1.21 9.65
C ALA A 167 8.12 -1.44 10.66
N PRO A 168 8.65 -2.68 10.79
CA PRO A 168 9.82 -2.94 11.60
C PRO A 168 11.02 -2.08 11.20
N GLY A 169 11.81 -1.63 12.17
CA GLY A 169 12.94 -0.77 11.88
C GLY A 169 13.80 -0.46 13.13
N GLN A 170 15.01 0.02 12.88
CA GLN A 170 16.01 0.26 13.91
C GLN A 170 15.64 1.30 14.98
N PHE A 171 14.68 2.18 14.67
CA PHE A 171 14.20 3.20 15.62
C PHE A 171 12.87 2.82 16.28
N ILE A 172 12.28 1.68 15.92
CA ILE A 172 11.05 1.17 16.53
C ILE A 172 11.40 0.55 17.88
N ASN A 173 10.61 0.85 18.92
CA ASN A 173 10.86 0.48 20.33
C ASN A 173 12.21 0.99 20.92
N GLU A 174 12.88 1.89 20.23
CA GLU A 174 14.19 2.38 20.63
C GLU A 174 14.07 3.53 21.64
N LEU A 175 14.66 3.36 22.83
CA LEU A 175 14.50 4.31 23.94
C LEU A 175 15.26 5.62 23.72
N LYS A 176 16.45 5.56 23.15
CA LYS A 176 17.39 6.69 23.14
C LYS A 176 17.02 7.73 22.09
N THR A 177 17.00 7.34 20.84
CA THR A 177 16.75 8.24 19.70
C THR A 177 15.30 8.18 19.26
N GLY A 178 14.72 6.98 19.24
CA GLY A 178 13.30 6.74 18.95
C GLY A 178 12.37 7.37 19.99
N GLY A 179 12.85 7.52 21.24
CA GLY A 179 12.09 8.16 22.32
C GLY A 179 10.94 7.33 22.89
N PHE A 180 10.96 6.02 22.67
CA PHE A 180 10.08 5.07 23.35
C PHE A 180 10.51 4.91 24.82
N ASP A 181 9.62 4.49 25.69
CA ASP A 181 9.89 4.24 27.11
C ASP A 181 9.53 2.82 27.56
N GLY A 182 9.12 1.97 26.61
CA GLY A 182 8.75 0.57 26.85
C GLY A 182 7.30 0.38 27.30
N THR A 183 6.51 1.45 27.40
CA THR A 183 5.06 1.35 27.72
C THR A 183 4.17 1.20 26.50
N GLN A 184 4.73 1.35 25.30
CA GLN A 184 4.01 1.27 24.02
C GLN A 184 3.76 -0.19 23.65
N THR A 185 2.83 -0.83 24.36
CA THR A 185 2.43 -2.24 24.14
C THR A 185 0.99 -2.38 23.67
N THR A 186 0.30 -1.26 23.43
CA THR A 186 -1.05 -1.20 22.85
C THR A 186 -1.09 -0.13 21.78
N MET A 187 -2.00 -0.23 20.82
CA MET A 187 -2.18 0.79 19.77
C MET A 187 -2.47 2.16 20.37
N GLU A 188 -3.30 2.25 21.41
CA GLU A 188 -3.59 3.51 22.11
C GLU A 188 -2.31 4.16 22.68
N ALA A 189 -1.45 3.37 23.33
CA ALA A 189 -0.19 3.87 23.88
C ALA A 189 0.80 4.28 22.77
N ALA A 190 0.80 3.57 21.64
CA ALA A 190 1.63 3.91 20.48
C ALA A 190 1.16 5.21 19.80
N ILE A 191 -0.15 5.40 19.64
CA ILE A 191 -0.74 6.64 19.14
C ILE A 191 -0.40 7.81 20.05
N ALA A 192 -0.58 7.66 21.37
CA ALA A 192 -0.25 8.70 22.34
C ALA A 192 1.23 9.06 22.32
N TYR A 193 2.12 8.08 22.15
CA TYR A 193 3.54 8.30 21.96
C TYR A 193 3.82 9.12 20.68
N ALA A 194 3.26 8.71 19.54
CA ALA A 194 3.47 9.38 18.26
C ALA A 194 2.97 10.84 18.32
N GLU A 195 1.78 11.05 18.88
CA GLU A 195 1.21 12.37 19.07
C GLU A 195 2.10 13.26 19.95
N LYS A 196 2.57 12.74 21.10
CA LYS A 196 3.49 13.46 21.97
C LYS A 196 4.80 13.82 21.27
N ARG A 197 5.39 12.88 20.52
CA ARG A 197 6.64 13.12 19.78
C ARG A 197 6.49 14.26 18.78
N MET A 198 5.40 14.23 17.99
CA MET A 198 5.13 15.26 16.99
C MET A 198 4.85 16.63 17.63
N ARG A 199 4.11 16.68 18.76
CA ARG A 199 3.89 17.94 19.49
C ARG A 199 5.16 18.51 20.10
N ASP A 200 6.11 17.65 20.47
CA ASP A 200 7.44 18.04 20.96
C ASP A 200 8.42 18.35 19.80
N GLU A 201 7.93 18.50 18.57
CA GLU A 201 8.70 18.74 17.34
C GLU A 201 9.80 17.70 17.08
N ASN A 202 9.58 16.46 17.46
CA ASN A 202 10.46 15.35 17.21
C ASN A 202 9.95 14.44 16.11
N TRP A 203 10.88 13.69 15.51
CA TRP A 203 10.57 12.70 14.46
C TRP A 203 9.86 11.47 15.03
N VAL A 204 8.96 10.91 14.25
CA VAL A 204 8.36 9.61 14.48
C VAL A 204 8.86 8.68 13.38
N SER A 205 9.41 7.53 13.75
CA SER A 205 9.88 6.55 12.75
C SER A 205 8.73 5.76 12.17
N LEU A 206 8.64 5.70 10.84
CA LEU A 206 7.70 4.83 10.15
C LEU A 206 8.31 3.45 9.83
N GLY A 207 9.59 3.24 10.13
CA GLY A 207 10.28 1.97 9.88
C GLY A 207 10.57 1.73 8.41
N GLY A 208 10.44 0.47 7.98
CA GLY A 208 10.65 0.05 6.60
C GLY A 208 9.46 0.36 5.68
N PHE A 209 9.33 -0.42 4.59
CA PHE A 209 8.28 -0.20 3.62
C PHE A 209 6.87 -0.33 4.22
N GLY A 210 6.01 0.60 3.83
CA GLY A 210 4.57 0.57 4.11
C GLY A 210 4.18 1.10 5.48
N GLY A 211 5.15 1.38 6.38
CA GLY A 211 4.82 1.98 7.68
C GLY A 211 4.20 3.36 7.52
N TYR A 212 3.15 3.66 8.30
CA TYR A 212 2.39 4.87 8.14
C TYR A 212 1.94 5.49 9.47
N ILE A 213 1.56 6.74 9.40
CA ILE A 213 0.85 7.48 10.45
C ILE A 213 -0.31 8.23 9.83
N VAL A 214 -1.46 8.22 10.51
CA VAL A 214 -2.65 8.96 10.09
C VAL A 214 -2.86 10.14 11.03
N VAL A 215 -2.89 11.33 10.46
CA VAL A 215 -3.11 12.58 11.21
C VAL A 215 -4.35 13.30 10.70
N GLY A 216 -5.06 13.97 11.59
CA GLY A 216 -6.21 14.77 11.25
C GLY A 216 -6.00 16.27 11.47
N PHE A 217 -6.89 17.04 10.89
CA PHE A 217 -6.98 18.48 11.06
C PHE A 217 -8.39 18.84 11.59
N ASP A 218 -8.51 19.90 12.34
CA ASP A 218 -9.79 20.33 12.89
C ASP A 218 -10.69 21.04 11.85
N HIS A 219 -10.17 21.30 10.66
CA HIS A 219 -10.88 21.90 9.53
C HIS A 219 -10.35 21.36 8.21
N SER A 220 -11.07 21.60 7.12
CA SER A 220 -10.66 21.18 5.78
C SER A 220 -9.50 22.02 5.27
N ILE A 221 -8.49 21.37 4.71
CA ILE A 221 -7.42 22.02 3.97
C ILE A 221 -7.96 22.33 2.56
N ALA A 222 -8.00 23.60 2.20
CA ALA A 222 -8.49 24.01 0.88
C ALA A 222 -7.40 23.79 -0.18
N ASN A 223 -7.80 23.28 -1.36
CA ASN A 223 -6.91 23.23 -2.51
C ASN A 223 -6.83 24.63 -3.14
N SER A 224 -5.75 25.32 -2.89
CA SER A 224 -5.51 26.68 -3.34
C SER A 224 -4.93 26.77 -4.77
N GLY A 225 -4.47 25.64 -5.31
CA GLY A 225 -3.74 25.55 -6.58
C GLY A 225 -2.24 25.85 -6.44
N ASP A 226 -1.74 25.94 -5.22
CA ASP A 226 -0.31 26.04 -4.85
C ASP A 226 -0.03 25.02 -3.73
N TYR A 227 0.99 25.22 -2.91
CA TYR A 227 1.26 24.35 -1.78
C TYR A 227 0.26 24.57 -0.65
N ASP A 228 -0.51 23.52 -0.29
CA ASP A 228 -1.57 23.61 0.69
C ASP A 228 -1.14 23.10 2.08
N PHE A 229 -0.16 22.20 2.15
CA PHE A 229 0.43 21.71 3.39
C PHE A 229 1.85 21.19 3.15
N GLY A 230 2.59 20.97 4.23
CA GLY A 230 3.94 20.43 4.20
C GLY A 230 4.13 19.28 5.17
N VAL A 231 4.90 18.27 4.77
CA VAL A 231 5.36 17.20 5.65
C VAL A 231 6.86 17.37 5.87
N LYS A 232 7.26 17.58 7.13
CA LYS A 232 8.66 17.72 7.48
C LYS A 232 9.30 16.35 7.69
N GLY A 233 10.03 15.89 6.68
CA GLY A 233 10.83 14.66 6.75
C GLY A 233 12.17 14.85 7.42
N ASN A 234 12.93 13.75 7.56
CA ASN A 234 14.27 13.72 8.15
C ASN A 234 15.39 13.67 7.07
N SER A 235 15.16 14.29 5.93
CA SER A 235 16.15 14.29 4.86
C SER A 235 17.29 15.27 5.11
N PHE A 236 18.51 14.90 4.69
CA PHE A 236 19.71 15.74 4.74
C PHE A 236 20.64 15.42 3.57
N ASN A 237 21.74 16.13 3.43
CA ASN A 237 22.68 15.92 2.32
C ASN A 237 23.25 14.49 2.34
N GLY A 238 22.96 13.72 1.30
CA GLY A 238 23.37 12.32 1.16
C GLY A 238 22.40 11.33 1.81
N SER A 239 21.23 11.78 2.28
CA SER A 239 20.17 10.90 2.78
C SER A 239 18.81 11.48 2.42
N SER A 240 18.06 10.75 1.63
CA SER A 240 16.64 11.03 1.34
C SER A 240 15.80 9.98 2.04
N GLU A 241 14.73 10.40 2.67
CA GLU A 241 13.74 9.51 3.29
C GLU A 241 12.38 9.85 2.71
N PRO A 242 12.16 9.48 1.41
CA PRO A 242 10.93 9.82 0.71
C PRO A 242 9.75 9.06 1.29
N GLY A 243 8.60 9.69 1.25
CA GLY A 243 7.33 9.10 1.65
C GLY A 243 6.27 9.32 0.60
N ILE A 244 5.24 8.50 0.66
CA ILE A 244 4.01 8.67 -0.11
C ILE A 244 3.00 9.35 0.80
N VAL A 245 2.28 10.33 0.26
CA VAL A 245 1.25 11.07 0.99
C VAL A 245 -0.12 10.70 0.43
N TRP A 246 -1.01 10.34 1.33
CA TRP A 246 -2.41 10.08 1.03
C TRP A 246 -3.26 11.11 1.74
N VAL A 247 -4.35 11.49 1.13
CA VAL A 247 -5.35 12.42 1.70
C VAL A 247 -6.72 11.77 1.67
N MET A 248 -7.53 12.06 2.67
CA MET A 248 -8.91 11.64 2.78
C MET A 248 -9.78 12.81 3.19
N GLN A 249 -10.98 12.86 2.71
CA GLN A 249 -12.02 13.75 3.19
C GLN A 249 -13.04 12.93 3.99
N ASP A 250 -13.42 13.41 5.16
CA ASP A 250 -14.48 12.84 5.97
C ASP A 250 -15.83 13.08 5.26
N GLU A 251 -16.26 12.10 4.46
CA GLU A 251 -17.45 12.21 3.60
C GLU A 251 -18.73 11.77 4.30
N ASN A 252 -18.61 11.02 5.39
CA ASN A 252 -19.73 10.57 6.20
C ASN A 252 -19.96 11.44 7.46
N GLY A 253 -19.01 12.35 7.78
CA GLY A 253 -19.12 13.32 8.88
C GLY A 253 -18.94 12.70 10.26
N ASN A 254 -18.35 11.50 10.37
CA ASN A 254 -18.17 10.81 11.65
C ASN A 254 -16.87 11.20 12.38
N GLY A 255 -15.95 11.90 11.71
CA GLY A 255 -14.67 12.35 12.26
C GLY A 255 -13.63 11.26 12.38
N GLU A 256 -13.81 10.12 11.71
CA GLU A 256 -12.89 9.00 11.68
C GLU A 256 -12.26 8.83 10.27
N PRO A 257 -11.06 8.22 10.14
CA PRO A 257 -10.37 8.10 8.87
C PRO A 257 -10.78 6.86 8.07
N ASP A 258 -12.09 6.64 7.91
CA ASP A 258 -12.68 5.43 7.33
C ASP A 258 -13.30 5.64 5.92
N ASP A 259 -13.13 6.83 5.35
CA ASP A 259 -13.55 7.13 3.99
C ASP A 259 -12.45 6.83 2.95
N THR A 260 -12.67 7.21 1.70
CA THR A 260 -11.76 6.92 0.60
C THR A 260 -10.45 7.72 0.68
N TRP A 261 -9.33 7.02 0.67
CA TRP A 261 -7.99 7.59 0.62
C TRP A 261 -7.51 7.77 -0.82
N TYR A 262 -6.88 8.91 -1.09
CA TYR A 262 -6.32 9.27 -2.39
C TYR A 262 -4.82 9.53 -2.27
N GLU A 263 -4.03 8.77 -3.06
CA GLU A 263 -2.59 9.01 -3.17
C GLU A 263 -2.33 10.30 -3.94
N LEU A 264 -1.51 11.17 -3.38
CA LEU A 264 -1.06 12.38 -4.07
C LEU A 264 0.06 12.05 -5.06
N ALA A 265 -0.04 12.63 -6.25
CA ALA A 265 1.01 12.53 -7.25
C ALA A 265 2.28 13.26 -6.77
N GLY A 266 3.41 12.55 -6.78
CA GLY A 266 4.73 13.08 -6.46
C GLY A 266 5.72 12.95 -7.62
N SER A 267 6.99 13.26 -7.38
CA SER A 267 8.07 13.23 -8.39
C SER A 267 8.29 11.83 -8.99
N GLU A 268 7.90 10.79 -8.30
CA GLU A 268 8.07 9.40 -8.73
C GLU A 268 6.82 8.79 -9.39
N THR A 269 5.71 9.50 -9.41
CA THR A 269 4.46 9.01 -10.00
C THR A 269 4.61 8.75 -11.50
N GLY A 270 4.22 7.55 -11.94
CA GLY A 270 4.27 7.14 -13.34
C GLY A 270 5.65 6.72 -13.86
N LYS A 271 6.68 6.68 -13.00
CA LYS A 271 7.97 6.10 -13.36
C LYS A 271 7.88 4.56 -13.40
N ALA A 272 8.59 3.94 -14.32
CA ALA A 272 8.59 2.48 -14.49
C ALA A 272 9.18 1.73 -13.26
N SER A 273 9.99 2.41 -12.46
CA SER A 273 10.57 1.87 -11.23
C SER A 273 9.66 2.01 -10.00
N THR A 274 8.54 2.71 -10.11
CA THR A 274 7.55 2.87 -9.04
C THR A 274 6.52 1.75 -9.14
N ILE A 275 6.41 0.95 -8.07
CA ILE A 275 5.53 -0.22 -8.04
C ILE A 275 4.26 0.13 -7.25
N GLN A 276 3.12 0.10 -7.93
CA GLN A 276 1.81 0.27 -7.32
C GLN A 276 1.37 -1.05 -6.65
N ASN A 277 0.56 -0.95 -5.60
CA ASN A 277 0.01 -2.11 -4.90
C ASN A 277 1.08 -3.11 -4.43
N TYR A 278 2.26 -2.60 -4.08
CA TYR A 278 3.32 -3.41 -3.49
C TYR A 278 2.95 -3.74 -2.05
N ALA A 279 3.10 -4.99 -1.65
CA ALA A 279 2.74 -5.46 -0.32
C ALA A 279 3.90 -6.23 0.31
N VAL A 280 4.18 -5.94 1.58
CA VAL A 280 5.20 -6.63 2.36
C VAL A 280 4.58 -7.18 3.64
N THR A 281 4.77 -8.47 3.88
CA THR A 281 4.40 -9.12 5.13
C THR A 281 5.62 -9.26 6.02
N TYR A 282 5.55 -8.71 7.22
CA TYR A 282 6.58 -8.79 8.24
C TYR A 282 6.21 -9.83 9.28
N TYR A 283 7.18 -10.66 9.68
CA TYR A 283 6.98 -11.76 10.62
C TYR A 283 7.62 -11.45 11.97
N ARG A 284 6.88 -11.67 13.05
CA ARG A 284 7.38 -11.49 14.42
C ARG A 284 8.59 -12.41 14.66
N PRO A 285 9.75 -11.87 15.09
CA PRO A 285 10.89 -12.72 15.43
C PRO A 285 10.61 -13.59 16.64
N SER A 286 11.11 -14.81 16.64
CA SER A 286 10.91 -15.79 17.72
C SER A 286 11.64 -15.43 19.03
N GLY A 287 12.50 -14.43 19.01
CA GLY A 287 13.26 -14.00 20.19
C GLY A 287 13.86 -12.62 20.07
N ALA A 288 14.31 -12.09 21.21
CA ALA A 288 14.95 -10.79 21.29
C ALA A 288 16.28 -10.73 20.53
N GLY A 289 16.57 -9.61 19.91
CA GLY A 289 17.84 -9.36 19.20
C GLY A 289 17.96 -10.15 17.89
N MET A 290 16.85 -10.57 17.33
CA MET A 290 16.78 -11.24 16.04
C MET A 290 16.30 -10.28 14.94
N PRO A 291 16.74 -10.50 13.68
CA PRO A 291 16.20 -9.78 12.53
C PRO A 291 14.71 -10.07 12.33
N VAL A 292 14.01 -9.15 11.67
CA VAL A 292 12.61 -9.35 11.30
C VAL A 292 12.54 -9.83 9.86
N GLN A 293 12.08 -11.05 9.65
CA GLN A 293 11.89 -11.62 8.32
C GLN A 293 10.70 -10.96 7.61
N TRP A 294 10.78 -10.87 6.29
CA TRP A 294 9.69 -10.38 5.45
C TRP A 294 9.58 -11.13 4.14
N THR A 295 8.38 -11.13 3.58
CA THR A 295 8.07 -11.56 2.21
C THR A 295 7.25 -10.48 1.52
N ASP A 296 7.32 -10.41 0.18
CA ASP A 296 6.52 -9.48 -0.61
C ASP A 296 5.57 -10.19 -1.58
N ASN A 297 4.65 -9.43 -2.18
CA ASN A 297 3.71 -9.95 -3.17
C ASN A 297 4.33 -10.20 -4.55
N LEU A 298 5.63 -9.95 -4.73
CA LEU A 298 6.38 -10.28 -5.95
C LEU A 298 7.19 -11.58 -5.80
N GLY A 299 7.10 -12.25 -4.63
CA GLY A 299 7.81 -13.48 -4.33
C GLY A 299 9.23 -13.29 -3.78
N ASN A 300 9.62 -12.05 -3.45
CA ASN A 300 10.88 -11.81 -2.79
C ASN A 300 10.75 -11.98 -1.27
N HIS A 301 11.87 -12.23 -0.63
CA HIS A 301 11.99 -12.32 0.84
C HIS A 301 13.32 -11.73 1.29
N GLY A 302 13.39 -11.40 2.57
CA GLY A 302 14.58 -10.86 3.19
C GLY A 302 14.39 -10.62 4.67
N GLU A 303 15.27 -9.81 5.24
CA GLU A 303 15.19 -9.46 6.65
C GLU A 303 15.49 -7.98 6.89
N VAL A 304 14.90 -7.43 7.93
CA VAL A 304 15.33 -6.18 8.55
C VAL A 304 16.41 -6.53 9.56
N ASP A 305 17.65 -6.25 9.22
CA ASP A 305 18.84 -6.61 9.98
C ASP A 305 18.82 -6.07 11.43
N TYR A 306 19.22 -6.90 12.38
CA TYR A 306 19.39 -6.47 13.75
C TYR A 306 20.77 -5.82 13.98
N LEU A 307 20.79 -4.50 14.18
CA LEU A 307 22.01 -3.68 14.30
C LEU A 307 22.56 -3.67 15.73
N LYS A 308 23.03 -4.80 16.21
CA LYS A 308 23.51 -5.05 17.58
C LYS A 308 24.51 -4.00 18.12
N GLN A 309 25.27 -3.34 17.26
CA GLN A 309 26.29 -2.37 17.70
C GLN A 309 25.69 -0.99 18.00
N PHE A 310 24.57 -0.65 17.35
CA PHE A 310 23.99 0.70 17.36
C PHE A 310 22.62 0.77 18.02
N HIS A 311 21.71 -0.14 17.67
CA HIS A 311 20.32 -0.17 18.10
C HIS A 311 20.04 -1.48 18.82
N ARG A 312 20.01 -1.46 20.15
CA ARG A 312 20.07 -2.66 21.01
C ARG A 312 18.77 -2.99 21.71
N GLN A 313 17.65 -2.31 21.37
CA GLN A 313 16.34 -2.70 21.88
C GLN A 313 16.03 -4.15 21.46
N GLU A 314 15.25 -4.84 22.26
CA GLU A 314 15.02 -6.27 22.08
C GLU A 314 14.34 -6.62 20.74
N TYR A 315 13.45 -5.75 20.27
CA TYR A 315 12.67 -5.99 19.06
C TYR A 315 12.62 -4.76 18.17
N TYR A 316 12.74 -4.98 16.85
CA TYR A 316 12.43 -4.00 15.81
C TYR A 316 11.00 -4.12 15.29
N TYR A 317 10.32 -5.22 15.61
CA TYR A 317 8.89 -5.42 15.38
C TYR A 317 8.09 -4.61 16.41
N PRO A 318 7.08 -3.83 16.02
CA PRO A 318 6.32 -3.00 16.97
C PRO A 318 5.69 -3.84 18.08
N LEU A 319 5.87 -3.44 19.34
CA LEU A 319 5.39 -4.22 20.49
C LEU A 319 3.87 -4.18 20.66
N TRP A 320 3.19 -3.22 20.05
CA TRP A 320 1.73 -3.05 20.10
C TRP A 320 0.97 -3.76 18.97
N ILE A 321 1.66 -4.36 18.02
CA ILE A 321 1.05 -5.25 17.03
C ILE A 321 1.07 -6.65 17.64
N GLU A 322 -0.10 -7.22 17.91
CA GLU A 322 -0.23 -8.50 18.62
C GLU A 322 -0.09 -9.71 17.68
N GLU A 323 -0.34 -9.53 16.39
CA GLU A 323 -0.26 -10.57 15.39
C GLU A 323 1.17 -11.07 15.18
N ASP A 324 1.33 -12.37 14.86
CA ASP A 324 2.62 -12.97 14.54
C ASP A 324 3.17 -12.49 13.18
N SER A 325 2.32 -11.91 12.36
CA SER A 325 2.70 -11.23 11.11
C SER A 325 1.67 -10.18 10.75
N TYR A 326 2.09 -9.14 10.02
CA TYR A 326 1.20 -8.15 9.44
C TYR A 326 1.69 -7.70 8.07
N THR A 327 0.75 -7.35 7.20
CA THR A 327 1.04 -6.93 5.83
C THR A 327 0.77 -5.44 5.67
N LEU A 328 1.74 -4.74 5.10
CA LEU A 328 1.62 -3.33 4.74
C LEU A 328 1.62 -3.23 3.21
N THR A 329 0.70 -2.44 2.68
CA THR A 329 0.51 -2.25 1.24
C THR A 329 0.59 -0.78 0.88
N GLY A 330 1.15 -0.46 -0.28
CA GLY A 330 1.22 0.90 -0.78
C GLY A 330 2.03 1.02 -2.07
N THR A 331 2.46 2.22 -2.39
CA THR A 331 3.33 2.50 -3.52
C THR A 331 4.80 2.39 -3.10
N CYS A 332 5.55 1.50 -3.74
CA CYS A 332 6.98 1.32 -3.49
C CYS A 332 7.81 2.16 -4.45
N LEU A 333 8.65 3.00 -3.89
CA LEU A 333 9.62 3.80 -4.63
C LEU A 333 10.91 3.01 -4.88
N GLU A 334 11.60 3.32 -5.96
CA GLU A 334 12.89 2.71 -6.26
C GLU A 334 13.91 3.00 -5.14
N PRO A 335 14.54 1.97 -4.54
CA PRO A 335 15.58 2.18 -3.56
C PRO A 335 16.82 2.81 -4.24
N ARG A 336 17.32 3.89 -3.67
CA ARG A 336 18.49 4.63 -4.18
C ARG A 336 19.66 4.62 -3.20
N ASN A 337 19.78 3.54 -2.43
CA ASN A 337 20.85 3.37 -1.47
C ASN A 337 22.05 2.70 -2.14
N TYR A 338 23.25 3.17 -1.80
CA TYR A 338 24.48 2.51 -2.19
C TYR A 338 25.51 2.55 -1.06
N ASP A 339 26.35 1.53 -0.99
CA ASP A 339 27.44 1.46 -0.06
C ASP A 339 28.61 2.33 -0.54
N ALA A 340 28.74 3.54 0.00
CA ALA A 340 29.80 4.46 -0.34
C ALA A 340 31.18 4.01 0.18
N SER A 341 31.24 3.10 1.15
CA SER A 341 32.48 2.54 1.69
C SER A 341 32.96 1.31 0.91
N GLY A 342 32.07 0.64 0.17
CA GLY A 342 32.35 -0.62 -0.52
C GLY A 342 32.55 -1.84 0.39
N ASN A 343 32.21 -1.71 1.68
CA ASN A 343 32.37 -2.77 2.68
C ASN A 343 31.20 -2.89 3.68
N GLY A 344 30.06 -2.28 3.37
CA GLY A 344 28.85 -2.31 4.21
C GLY A 344 28.89 -1.40 5.44
N SER A 345 29.87 -0.50 5.56
CA SER A 345 30.00 0.36 6.76
C SER A 345 29.47 1.77 6.61
N TYR A 346 29.21 2.24 5.41
CA TYR A 346 28.68 3.57 5.15
C TYR A 346 27.78 3.60 3.92
N TRP A 347 26.48 3.78 4.14
CA TRP A 347 25.45 3.85 3.14
C TRP A 347 25.02 5.28 2.87
N VAL A 348 24.79 5.60 1.60
CA VAL A 348 24.33 6.91 1.14
C VAL A 348 23.10 6.71 0.27
N ASN A 349 22.10 7.54 0.46
CA ASN A 349 20.93 7.59 -0.41
C ASN A 349 21.10 8.68 -1.45
N ASP A 350 20.81 8.39 -2.70
CA ASP A 350 20.65 9.43 -3.72
C ASP A 350 19.47 10.34 -3.36
N LYS A 351 19.54 11.58 -3.84
CA LYS A 351 18.44 12.52 -3.66
C LYS A 351 17.30 12.20 -4.62
N TYR A 352 16.10 12.30 -4.10
CA TYR A 352 14.90 12.40 -4.92
C TYR A 352 14.70 13.87 -5.34
N ASP A 353 14.02 14.09 -6.47
CA ASP A 353 13.59 15.40 -6.90
C ASP A 353 12.46 15.89 -5.97
N TRP A 354 12.56 17.12 -5.56
CA TRP A 354 11.59 17.79 -4.66
C TRP A 354 10.54 18.53 -5.45
#